data_c9c7816ba6db8d10cd571317532580d9
#
_entry.id   c9c7816ba6db8d10cd571317532580d9
#
_cell.length_a   1.000
_cell.length_b   1.000
_cell.length_c   1.000
_cell.angle_alpha   90.00
_cell.angle_beta   90.00
_cell.angle_gamma   90.00
#
_symmetry.space_group_name_H-M   'P 1'
#
loop_
_entity.id
_entity.type
_entity.pdbx_description
1 polymer ?
#
loop_
_entity_poly.entity_id
_entity_poly.type
_entity_poly.pdbx_seq_one_letter_code
_entity_poly.pdbx_strand_id
1 'polypeptide(L)'
;MKRVALAVTALSLLAGPAFAGEAEVFDVTKELTGAGQGRRAVNLPLVKTPEYTVNAVAVKDEIPMHRHEDGSHVLYIVSGRGTATLDNKPVALKPGIVLHIPKGVNHSIKVEGGKMTFVDFVQHSFDPNQAEKK
;
A
#
# COMPACT_ATOMS: atom_id res chain seq x y z
N MET A 1 -49.40 46.03 14.12
CA MET A 1 -48.10 45.73 13.45
C MET A 1 -47.87 44.23 13.51
N LYS A 2 -48.10 43.53 12.46
CA LYS A 2 -47.82 42.07 12.36
C LYS A 2 -46.37 41.90 11.94
N ARG A 3 -45.55 41.36 12.85
CA ARG A 3 -44.19 40.95 12.53
C ARG A 3 -44.24 39.67 11.72
N VAL A 4 -43.91 39.76 10.45
CA VAL A 4 -43.71 38.55 9.60
C VAL A 4 -42.34 37.99 10.02
N ALA A 5 -42.35 36.90 10.74
CA ALA A 5 -41.14 36.15 10.98
C ALA A 5 -40.79 35.41 9.67
N LEU A 6 -39.74 35.86 9.01
CA LEU A 6 -39.15 35.14 7.90
C LEU A 6 -38.47 33.93 8.48
N ALA A 7 -39.11 32.77 8.38
CA ALA A 7 -38.47 31.50 8.65
C ALA A 7 -37.44 31.26 7.53
N VAL A 8 -36.19 31.58 7.82
CA VAL A 8 -35.05 31.09 7.02
C VAL A 8 -34.96 29.59 7.24
N THR A 9 -35.60 28.84 6.39
CA THR A 9 -35.38 27.41 6.31
C THR A 9 -33.93 27.25 5.84
N ALA A 10 -33.02 27.03 6.77
CA ALA A 10 -31.69 26.59 6.43
C ALA A 10 -31.85 25.23 5.74
N LEU A 11 -31.77 25.23 4.40
CA LEU A 11 -31.58 24.04 3.62
C LEU A 11 -30.22 23.47 4.02
N SER A 12 -30.20 22.60 5.03
CA SER A 12 -29.05 21.78 5.29
C SER A 12 -28.88 20.92 4.04
N LEU A 13 -28.00 21.35 3.15
CA LEU A 13 -27.40 20.43 2.20
C LEU A 13 -26.75 19.35 3.07
N LEU A 14 -27.46 18.22 3.21
CA LEU A 14 -26.85 16.97 3.54
C LEU A 14 -25.93 16.66 2.35
N ALA A 15 -24.75 17.29 2.35
CA ALA A 15 -23.65 16.75 1.61
C ALA A 15 -23.52 15.32 2.15
N GLY A 16 -23.86 14.32 1.34
CA GLY A 16 -23.53 12.94 1.63
C GLY A 16 -22.07 12.89 2.05
N PRO A 17 -21.63 11.85 2.78
CA PRO A 17 -20.27 11.79 3.26
C PRO A 17 -19.35 12.11 2.09
N ALA A 18 -18.75 13.30 2.09
CA ALA A 18 -17.65 13.58 1.22
C ALA A 18 -16.59 12.62 1.66
N PHE A 19 -16.30 11.57 0.85
CA PHE A 19 -15.18 10.67 1.03
C PHE A 19 -13.84 11.38 0.73
N ALA A 20 -13.71 12.63 1.12
CA ALA A 20 -12.43 13.24 1.32
C ALA A 20 -11.98 12.75 2.69
N GLY A 21 -11.30 11.60 2.73
CA GLY A 21 -10.58 11.18 3.91
C GLY A 21 -9.63 12.29 4.35
N GLU A 22 -9.32 12.35 5.63
CA GLU A 22 -8.30 13.25 6.14
C GLU A 22 -6.94 12.85 5.56
N ALA A 23 -6.05 13.84 5.35
CA ALA A 23 -4.68 13.57 4.96
C ALA A 23 -3.96 12.83 6.10
N GLU A 24 -3.26 11.76 5.75
CA GLU A 24 -2.53 10.93 6.70
C GLU A 24 -1.03 10.95 6.37
N VAL A 25 -0.21 10.88 7.40
CA VAL A 25 1.25 10.85 7.27
C VAL A 25 1.79 9.67 8.07
N PHE A 26 2.59 8.85 7.44
CA PHE A 26 3.20 7.68 8.06
C PHE A 26 4.73 7.78 8.02
N ASP A 27 5.36 7.62 9.16
CA ASP A 27 6.79 7.34 9.26
C ASP A 27 7.00 5.82 9.18
N VAL A 28 7.40 5.34 8.01
CA VAL A 28 7.51 3.90 7.71
C VAL A 28 8.43 3.19 8.68
N THR A 29 9.55 3.80 9.03
CA THR A 29 10.52 3.22 9.98
C THR A 29 9.91 3.08 11.37
N LYS A 30 9.22 4.10 11.83
CA LYS A 30 8.55 4.10 13.12
C LYS A 30 7.41 3.08 13.19
N GLU A 31 6.59 3.01 12.16
CA GLU A 31 5.49 2.05 12.07
C GLU A 31 6.01 0.60 12.14
N LEU A 32 7.09 0.30 11.43
CA LEU A 32 7.69 -1.04 11.42
C LEU A 32 8.43 -1.39 12.71
N THR A 33 8.94 -0.42 13.45
CA THR A 33 9.66 -0.66 14.71
C THR A 33 8.77 -1.31 15.77
N GLY A 34 7.49 -0.92 15.83
CA GLY A 34 6.52 -1.48 16.78
C GLY A 34 5.85 -2.77 16.32
N ALA A 35 5.96 -3.13 15.04
CA ALA A 35 5.21 -4.22 14.45
C ALA A 35 6.05 -5.51 14.35
N GLY A 36 5.52 -6.61 14.89
CA GLY A 36 6.00 -7.96 14.58
C GLY A 36 7.42 -8.29 15.02
N GLN A 37 7.85 -7.87 16.18
CA GLN A 37 9.12 -8.24 16.78
C GLN A 37 9.34 -9.78 16.72
N GLY A 38 10.47 -10.19 16.15
CA GLY A 38 10.83 -11.61 16.01
C GLY A 38 10.28 -12.32 14.77
N ARG A 39 9.39 -11.73 13.99
CA ARG A 39 8.89 -12.33 12.75
C ARG A 39 9.90 -12.20 11.60
N ARG A 40 9.89 -13.18 10.69
CA ARG A 40 10.73 -13.16 9.48
C ARG A 40 10.28 -12.09 8.50
N ALA A 41 8.98 -11.87 8.39
CA ALA A 41 8.39 -10.84 7.56
C ALA A 41 7.21 -10.18 8.28
N VAL A 42 7.08 -8.88 8.08
CA VAL A 42 5.96 -8.07 8.53
C VAL A 42 5.42 -7.32 7.34
N ASN A 43 4.12 -7.40 7.13
CA ASN A 43 3.40 -6.61 6.15
C ASN A 43 2.34 -5.80 6.91
N LEU A 44 2.54 -4.49 7.00
CA LEU A 44 1.67 -3.58 7.72
C LEU A 44 0.93 -2.67 6.74
N PRO A 45 -0.38 -2.85 6.53
CA PRO A 45 -1.17 -1.94 5.72
C PRO A 45 -1.23 -0.55 6.36
N LEU A 46 -0.83 0.48 5.61
CA LEU A 46 -0.90 1.90 6.00
C LEU A 46 -2.13 2.57 5.41
N VAL A 47 -2.36 2.37 4.12
CA VAL A 47 -3.51 2.90 3.38
C VAL A 47 -4.20 1.76 2.65
N LYS A 48 -5.52 1.74 2.72
CA LYS A 48 -6.32 0.74 2.00
C LYS A 48 -7.53 1.41 1.37
N THR A 49 -7.60 1.32 0.05
CA THR A 49 -8.73 1.76 -0.76
C THR A 49 -9.20 0.64 -1.70
N PRO A 50 -10.32 0.77 -2.38
CA PRO A 50 -10.73 -0.19 -3.39
C PRO A 50 -9.73 -0.31 -4.56
N GLU A 51 -9.02 0.77 -4.88
CA GLU A 51 -8.14 0.85 -6.05
C GLU A 51 -6.70 0.42 -5.72
N TYR A 52 -6.25 0.65 -4.50
CA TYR A 52 -4.87 0.36 -4.10
C TYR A 52 -4.72 0.12 -2.60
N THR A 53 -3.62 -0.50 -2.25
CA THR A 53 -3.15 -0.63 -0.86
C THR A 53 -1.70 -0.17 -0.80
N VAL A 54 -1.34 0.54 0.27
CA VAL A 54 0.05 0.89 0.57
C VAL A 54 0.47 0.17 1.84
N ASN A 55 1.51 -0.64 1.76
CA ASN A 55 2.02 -1.42 2.87
C ASN A 55 3.44 -0.99 3.24
N ALA A 56 3.73 -0.95 4.52
CA ALA A 56 5.10 -0.98 5.03
C ALA A 56 5.51 -2.43 5.25
N VAL A 57 6.65 -2.83 4.72
CA VAL A 57 7.12 -4.21 4.76
C VAL A 57 8.53 -4.27 5.35
N ALA A 58 8.75 -5.23 6.24
CA ALA A 58 10.07 -5.59 6.75
C ALA A 58 10.32 -7.08 6.54
N VAL A 59 11.49 -7.43 6.01
CA VAL A 59 11.89 -8.81 5.72
C VAL A 59 13.28 -9.06 6.27
N LYS A 60 13.51 -10.20 6.93
CA LYS A 60 14.81 -10.57 7.49
C LYS A 60 15.67 -11.38 6.52
N ASP A 61 15.11 -12.40 5.92
CA ASP A 61 15.87 -13.37 5.14
C ASP A 61 15.49 -13.33 3.65
N GLU A 62 14.26 -13.72 3.37
CA GLU A 62 13.78 -13.81 2.00
C GLU A 62 12.27 -13.73 1.89
N ILE A 63 11.83 -13.35 0.72
CA ILE A 63 10.48 -13.57 0.21
C ILE A 63 10.63 -14.65 -0.88
N PRO A 64 10.06 -15.85 -0.68
CA PRO A 64 10.15 -16.94 -1.65
C PRO A 64 9.55 -16.56 -3.01
N MET A 65 9.93 -17.31 -4.04
CA MET A 65 9.38 -17.12 -5.39
C MET A 65 7.86 -17.25 -5.38
N HIS A 66 7.19 -16.23 -5.89
CA HIS A 66 5.73 -16.18 -6.03
C HIS A 66 5.33 -15.19 -7.12
N ARG A 67 4.06 -15.09 -7.40
CA ARG A 67 3.47 -14.09 -8.28
C ARG A 67 2.12 -13.64 -7.75
N HIS A 68 1.67 -12.48 -8.19
CA HIS A 68 0.35 -11.93 -7.88
C HIS A 68 -0.53 -11.93 -9.12
N GLU A 69 -1.72 -12.46 -8.99
CA GLU A 69 -2.71 -12.51 -10.08
C GLU A 69 -3.78 -11.40 -9.94
N ASP A 70 -3.79 -10.70 -8.82
CA ASP A 70 -4.80 -9.72 -8.43
C ASP A 70 -4.39 -8.26 -8.69
N GLY A 71 -3.14 -8.01 -9.03
CA GLY A 71 -2.67 -6.66 -9.30
C GLY A 71 -1.17 -6.55 -9.51
N SER A 72 -0.72 -5.34 -9.76
CA SER A 72 0.69 -5.00 -9.89
C SER A 72 1.21 -4.35 -8.62
N HIS A 73 2.50 -4.50 -8.39
CA HIS A 73 3.20 -3.97 -7.23
C HIS A 73 4.28 -2.97 -7.62
N VAL A 74 4.41 -1.91 -6.85
CA VAL A 74 5.53 -0.99 -6.93
C VAL A 74 6.19 -0.92 -5.56
N LEU A 75 7.44 -1.35 -5.48
CA LEU A 75 8.22 -1.34 -4.25
C LEU A 75 9.20 -0.17 -4.26
N TYR A 76 9.30 0.52 -3.15
CA TYR A 76 10.34 1.49 -2.90
C TYR A 76 11.20 1.04 -1.72
N ILE A 77 12.47 0.76 -1.96
CA ILE A 77 13.40 0.27 -0.93
C ILE A 77 13.78 1.42 -0.01
N VAL A 78 13.42 1.30 1.26
CA VAL A 78 13.70 2.31 2.31
C VAL A 78 15.05 2.03 2.98
N SER A 79 15.31 0.77 3.34
CA SER A 79 16.55 0.37 4.00
C SER A 79 16.94 -1.07 3.65
N GLY A 80 18.21 -1.37 3.82
CA GLY A 80 18.73 -2.71 3.57
C GLY A 80 19.17 -2.93 2.12
N ARG A 81 19.74 -4.10 1.87
CA ARG A 81 20.26 -4.55 0.58
C ARG A 81 19.85 -5.97 0.31
N GLY A 82 19.78 -6.32 -0.94
CA GLY A 82 19.45 -7.67 -1.36
C GLY A 82 19.41 -7.82 -2.87
N THR A 83 18.82 -8.91 -3.31
CA THR A 83 18.63 -9.22 -4.73
C THR A 83 17.19 -9.63 -4.95
N ALA A 84 16.51 -8.98 -5.88
CA ALA A 84 15.25 -9.45 -6.42
C ALA A 84 15.52 -10.29 -7.66
N THR A 85 14.76 -11.36 -7.84
CA THR A 85 14.71 -12.11 -9.09
C THR A 85 13.35 -11.89 -9.72
N LEU A 86 13.35 -11.32 -10.93
CA LEU A 86 12.16 -11.01 -11.70
C LEU A 86 12.17 -11.82 -13.00
N ASP A 87 11.28 -12.79 -13.14
CA ASP A 87 11.27 -13.70 -14.30
C ASP A 87 12.69 -14.21 -14.64
N ASN A 88 13.40 -14.77 -13.66
CA ASN A 88 14.77 -15.27 -13.75
C ASN A 88 15.88 -14.22 -13.97
N LYS A 89 15.55 -12.93 -13.90
CA LYS A 89 16.54 -11.84 -13.99
C LYS A 89 16.87 -11.30 -12.58
N PRO A 90 18.13 -11.36 -12.12
CA PRO A 90 18.52 -10.79 -10.86
C PRO A 90 18.64 -9.26 -10.95
N VAL A 91 18.16 -8.57 -9.92
CA VAL A 91 18.25 -7.11 -9.76
C VAL A 91 18.78 -6.80 -8.37
N ALA A 92 19.86 -6.02 -8.29
CA ALA A 92 20.39 -5.57 -7.01
C ALA A 92 19.46 -4.54 -6.37
N LEU A 93 19.15 -4.73 -5.10
CA LEU A 93 18.31 -3.83 -4.31
C LEU A 93 19.16 -3.07 -3.29
N LYS A 94 18.91 -1.77 -3.20
CA LYS A 94 19.48 -0.86 -2.21
C LYS A 94 18.47 0.27 -1.93
N PRO A 95 18.67 1.06 -0.87
CA PRO A 95 17.81 2.22 -0.60
C PRO A 95 17.70 3.15 -1.81
N GLY A 96 16.48 3.58 -2.12
CA GLY A 96 16.17 4.46 -3.25
C GLY A 96 15.79 3.74 -4.55
N ILE A 97 15.95 2.42 -4.65
CA ILE A 97 15.48 1.65 -5.82
C ILE A 97 13.95 1.56 -5.80
N VAL A 98 13.36 1.80 -6.96
CA VAL A 98 11.95 1.52 -7.25
C VAL A 98 11.87 0.28 -8.12
N LEU A 99 11.04 -0.67 -7.71
CA LEU A 99 10.83 -1.92 -8.41
C LEU A 99 9.37 -2.01 -8.84
N HIS A 100 9.13 -2.11 -10.15
CA HIS A 100 7.80 -2.37 -10.68
C HIS A 100 7.66 -3.85 -11.04
N ILE A 101 6.69 -4.50 -10.41
CA ILE A 101 6.38 -5.91 -10.63
C ILE A 101 4.95 -6.01 -11.20
N PRO A 102 4.81 -6.17 -12.52
CA PRO A 102 3.51 -6.36 -13.15
C PRO A 102 2.80 -7.61 -12.63
N LYS A 103 1.48 -7.61 -12.72
CA LYS A 103 0.66 -8.79 -12.49
C LYS A 103 1.20 -10.01 -13.25
N GLY A 104 1.26 -11.15 -12.58
CA GLY A 104 1.69 -12.42 -13.16
C GLY A 104 3.21 -12.63 -13.28
N VAL A 105 4.03 -11.64 -12.94
CA VAL A 105 5.49 -11.78 -12.97
C VAL A 105 5.98 -12.55 -11.74
N ASN A 106 6.68 -13.66 -11.98
CA ASN A 106 7.32 -14.42 -10.91
C ASN A 106 8.46 -13.61 -10.28
N HIS A 107 8.49 -13.53 -8.98
CA HIS A 107 9.52 -12.76 -8.28
C HIS A 107 9.84 -13.32 -6.90
N SER A 108 11.05 -13.06 -6.47
CA SER A 108 11.55 -13.34 -5.13
C SER A 108 12.47 -12.23 -4.67
N ILE A 109 12.68 -12.12 -3.36
CA ILE A 109 13.66 -11.20 -2.78
C ILE A 109 14.51 -11.98 -1.80
N LYS A 110 15.82 -11.89 -1.95
CA LYS A 110 16.81 -12.40 -0.99
C LYS A 110 17.48 -11.21 -0.31
N VAL A 111 17.39 -11.18 1.01
CA VAL A 111 17.93 -10.08 1.83
C VAL A 111 19.36 -10.40 2.24
N GLU A 112 20.22 -9.40 2.13
CA GLU A 112 21.59 -9.42 2.65
C GLU A 112 21.66 -8.57 3.92
N GLY A 113 22.52 -8.95 4.88
CA GLY A 113 22.73 -8.17 6.10
C GLY A 113 21.58 -8.21 7.12
N GLY A 114 20.63 -9.14 6.97
CA GLY A 114 19.67 -9.52 8.00
C GLY A 114 18.36 -8.74 8.06
N LYS A 115 18.20 -7.63 7.34
CA LYS A 115 16.93 -6.89 7.28
C LYS A 115 16.83 -5.95 6.08
N MET A 116 15.67 -5.95 5.46
CA MET A 116 15.27 -4.97 4.44
C MET A 116 13.90 -4.40 4.79
N THR A 117 13.72 -3.10 4.58
CA THR A 117 12.41 -2.45 4.67
C THR A 117 12.06 -1.77 3.37
N PHE A 118 10.82 -1.84 2.97
CA PHE A 118 10.32 -1.19 1.77
C PHE A 118 8.85 -0.81 1.92
N VAL A 119 8.41 0.11 1.09
CA VAL A 119 6.99 0.40 0.88
C VAL A 119 6.53 -0.36 -0.35
N ASP A 120 5.43 -1.06 -0.23
CA ASP A 120 4.78 -1.78 -1.32
C ASP A 120 3.45 -1.13 -1.64
N PHE A 121 3.39 -0.52 -2.80
CA PHE A 121 2.16 0.01 -3.37
C PHE A 121 1.53 -1.07 -4.26
N VAL A 122 0.36 -1.55 -3.87
CA VAL A 122 -0.39 -2.58 -4.59
C VAL A 122 -1.54 -1.93 -5.32
N GLN A 123 -1.49 -1.94 -6.65
CA GLN A 123 -2.61 -1.54 -7.47
C GLN A 123 -3.52 -2.75 -7.70
N HIS A 124 -4.77 -2.67 -7.26
CA HIS A 124 -5.76 -3.72 -7.48
C HIS A 124 -6.18 -3.77 -8.96
N SER A 125 -6.33 -4.96 -9.50
CA SER A 125 -6.88 -5.13 -10.85
C SER A 125 -8.33 -4.65 -10.86
N PHE A 126 -8.68 -3.79 -11.81
CA PHE A 126 -10.05 -3.41 -12.03
C PHE A 126 -10.83 -4.61 -12.60
N ASP A 127 -11.85 -5.06 -11.88
CA ASP A 127 -12.80 -6.05 -12.37
C ASP A 127 -14.11 -5.33 -12.72
N PRO A 128 -14.41 -5.14 -14.01
CA PRO A 128 -15.63 -4.46 -14.43
C PRO A 128 -16.91 -5.16 -13.96
N ASN A 129 -16.84 -6.48 -13.69
CA ASN A 129 -18.00 -7.25 -13.23
C ASN A 129 -18.30 -7.04 -11.73
N GLN A 130 -17.37 -6.50 -10.97
CA GLN A 130 -17.60 -6.14 -9.57
C GLN A 130 -18.21 -4.74 -9.40
N ALA A 131 -18.10 -3.87 -10.40
CA ALA A 131 -18.68 -2.54 -10.37
C ALA A 131 -20.21 -2.55 -10.42
N GLU A 132 -20.82 -3.62 -10.93
CA GLU A 132 -22.29 -3.75 -11.09
C GLU A 132 -23.00 -4.40 -9.89
N LYS A 133 -22.27 -4.79 -8.84
CA LYS A 133 -22.84 -5.47 -7.66
C LYS A 133 -23.10 -4.56 -6.46
N LYS A 134 -23.40 -3.28 -6.71
CA LYS A 134 -23.84 -2.35 -5.65
C LYS A 134 -25.30 -1.98 -5.83
#